data_b1c3ea8e514cbf6097551e21971b41fc
#
_entry.id   b1c3ea8e514cbf6097551e21971b41fc
#
_cell.length_a   1.000
_cell.length_b   1.000
_cell.length_c   1.000
_cell.angle_alpha   90.00
_cell.angle_beta   90.00
_cell.angle_gamma   90.00
#
_symmetry.space_group_name_H-M   'P 1'
#
loop_
_entity.id
_entity.type
_entity.pdbx_description
1 polymer ?
#
loop_
_entity_poly.entity_id
_entity_poly.type
_entity_poly.pdbx_seq_one_letter_code
_entity_poly.pdbx_strand_id
1 'polypeptide(L)'
;MTCKFCGGACIKNGYQENGKQRYKCKHCHRKQQADYSYQAYIPELNRTISEYIKEGVGIRGIARLLEISTTTLIRRIIAISKNITAPHVTANAEYEVDEIKTFVGRKKDHIWVAYALNRIDSSVVCFSVGPRTNETLSKVTDKLANARLIYTDKL
;
A
#
# COMPACT_ATOMS: atom_id res chain seq x y z
N MET A 1 -1.23 -33.92 7.96
CA MET A 1 -1.03 -32.49 7.65
C MET A 1 -1.70 -31.63 8.72
N THR A 2 -1.04 -30.61 9.23
CA THR A 2 -1.56 -29.66 10.24
C THR A 2 -2.25 -28.47 9.57
N CYS A 3 -3.25 -27.92 10.23
CA CYS A 3 -4.00 -26.76 9.76
C CYS A 3 -3.16 -25.47 9.89
N LYS A 4 -3.02 -24.72 8.81
CA LYS A 4 -2.30 -23.42 8.78
C LYS A 4 -2.99 -22.33 9.62
N PHE A 5 -4.26 -22.53 10.02
CA PHE A 5 -5.06 -21.52 10.73
C PHE A 5 -5.18 -21.77 12.25
N CYS A 6 -5.21 -23.02 12.68
CA CYS A 6 -5.43 -23.37 14.09
C CYS A 6 -4.54 -24.50 14.61
N GLY A 7 -3.59 -25.01 13.79
CA GLY A 7 -2.72 -26.11 14.18
C GLY A 7 -3.37 -27.51 14.26
N GLY A 8 -4.69 -27.62 14.11
CA GLY A 8 -5.43 -28.87 14.24
C GLY A 8 -5.16 -29.85 13.09
N ALA A 9 -5.50 -31.12 13.28
CA ALA A 9 -5.32 -32.18 12.28
C ALA A 9 -6.25 -31.99 11.07
N CYS A 10 -5.71 -32.17 9.86
CA CYS A 10 -6.45 -32.10 8.61
C CYS A 10 -6.60 -33.49 7.95
N ILE A 11 -7.75 -33.71 7.32
CA ILE A 11 -8.07 -34.87 6.51
C ILE A 11 -8.12 -34.51 5.03
N LYS A 12 -7.88 -35.46 4.15
CA LYS A 12 -8.07 -35.30 2.69
C LYS A 12 -9.54 -34.99 2.39
N ASN A 13 -9.79 -34.02 1.50
CA ASN A 13 -11.14 -33.58 1.16
C ASN A 13 -11.28 -33.32 -0.36
N GLY A 14 -11.05 -34.37 -1.14
CA GLY A 14 -11.12 -34.34 -2.60
C GLY A 14 -10.01 -33.55 -3.25
N TYR A 15 -10.14 -33.34 -4.56
CA TYR A 15 -9.18 -32.61 -5.40
C TYR A 15 -9.78 -31.33 -5.91
N GLN A 16 -8.94 -30.38 -6.30
CA GLN A 16 -9.35 -29.21 -7.08
C GLN A 16 -9.34 -29.53 -8.57
N GLU A 17 -9.91 -28.63 -9.39
CA GLU A 17 -9.91 -28.74 -10.86
C GLU A 17 -8.48 -28.84 -11.43
N ASN A 18 -7.51 -28.22 -10.77
CA ASN A 18 -6.09 -28.28 -11.14
C ASN A 18 -5.38 -29.56 -10.63
N GLY A 19 -6.11 -30.58 -10.18
CA GLY A 19 -5.58 -31.86 -9.70
C GLY A 19 -4.95 -31.85 -8.31
N LYS A 20 -4.88 -30.69 -7.61
CA LYS A 20 -4.25 -30.60 -6.29
C LYS A 20 -5.17 -31.12 -5.18
N GLN A 21 -4.59 -31.91 -4.25
CA GLN A 21 -5.30 -32.44 -3.08
C GLN A 21 -5.75 -31.32 -2.15
N ARG A 22 -7.03 -31.24 -1.83
CA ARG A 22 -7.60 -30.40 -0.79
C ARG A 22 -7.60 -31.14 0.56
N TYR A 23 -7.47 -30.32 1.61
CA TYR A 23 -7.56 -30.79 2.99
C TYR A 23 -8.60 -29.97 3.75
N LYS A 24 -9.30 -30.59 4.70
CA LYS A 24 -10.24 -29.95 5.61
C LYS A 24 -9.78 -30.19 7.05
N CYS A 25 -9.69 -29.10 7.83
CA CYS A 25 -9.36 -29.20 9.24
C CYS A 25 -10.53 -29.83 10.03
N LYS A 26 -10.24 -30.77 10.92
CA LYS A 26 -11.24 -31.36 11.80
C LYS A 26 -11.74 -30.41 12.88
N HIS A 27 -10.91 -29.45 13.29
CA HIS A 27 -11.21 -28.52 14.37
C HIS A 27 -11.91 -27.26 13.90
N CYS A 28 -11.29 -26.48 12.99
CA CYS A 28 -11.84 -25.19 12.52
C CYS A 28 -12.62 -25.30 11.19
N HIS A 29 -12.74 -26.50 10.62
CA HIS A 29 -13.44 -26.81 9.37
C HIS A 29 -12.98 -26.08 8.11
N ARG A 30 -11.93 -25.25 8.20
CA ARG A 30 -11.36 -24.55 7.05
C ARG A 30 -10.71 -25.52 6.08
N LYS A 31 -10.88 -25.21 4.80
CA LYS A 31 -10.25 -25.94 3.69
C LYS A 31 -8.90 -25.30 3.35
N GLN A 32 -7.90 -26.12 3.03
CA GLN A 32 -6.57 -25.66 2.61
C GLN A 32 -5.94 -26.65 1.63
N GLN A 33 -4.87 -26.23 0.99
CA GLN A 33 -3.98 -27.07 0.18
C GLN A 33 -2.63 -27.23 0.89
N ALA A 34 -1.87 -28.27 0.56
CA ALA A 34 -0.49 -28.40 1.01
C ALA A 34 0.34 -27.24 0.49
N ASP A 35 0.31 -27.04 -0.82
CA ASP A 35 1.07 -26.01 -1.52
C ASP A 35 0.17 -25.19 -2.42
N TYR A 36 0.31 -23.87 -2.32
CA TYR A 36 -0.33 -22.91 -3.20
C TYR A 36 0.66 -22.54 -4.30
N SER A 37 0.33 -22.82 -5.56
CA SER A 37 1.16 -22.45 -6.71
C SER A 37 0.86 -21.07 -7.28
N TYR A 38 -0.21 -20.41 -6.80
CA TYR A 38 -0.56 -19.08 -7.28
C TYR A 38 0.39 -18.04 -6.68
N GLN A 39 1.00 -17.25 -7.53
CA GLN A 39 2.03 -16.25 -7.17
C GLN A 39 1.61 -15.31 -6.03
N ALA A 40 0.30 -15.01 -5.92
CA ALA A 40 -0.21 -14.15 -4.83
C ALA A 40 -0.02 -14.74 -3.41
N TYR A 41 0.38 -16.00 -3.26
CA TYR A 41 0.63 -16.63 -1.95
C TYR A 41 2.11 -16.70 -1.58
N ILE A 42 3.00 -16.16 -2.41
CA ILE A 42 4.43 -16.09 -2.11
C ILE A 42 4.63 -15.14 -0.93
N PRO A 43 5.34 -15.53 0.15
CA PRO A 43 5.53 -14.70 1.34
C PRO A 43 6.19 -13.35 1.04
N GLU A 44 7.16 -13.33 0.14
CA GLU A 44 7.96 -12.14 -0.25
C GLU A 44 7.21 -11.17 -1.17
N LEU A 45 6.02 -11.55 -1.66
CA LEU A 45 5.27 -10.78 -2.66
C LEU A 45 5.06 -9.31 -2.25
N ASN A 46 4.75 -9.05 -0.98
CA ASN A 46 4.50 -7.69 -0.50
C ASN A 46 5.77 -6.82 -0.57
N ARG A 47 6.93 -7.41 -0.27
CA ARG A 47 8.23 -6.73 -0.38
C ARG A 47 8.52 -6.37 -1.85
N THR A 48 8.40 -7.33 -2.74
CA THR A 48 8.62 -7.12 -4.19
C THR A 48 7.66 -6.08 -4.77
N ILE A 49 6.39 -6.06 -4.35
CA ILE A 49 5.43 -5.02 -4.72
C ILE A 49 5.93 -3.64 -4.27
N SER A 50 6.41 -3.52 -3.03
CA SER A 50 6.91 -2.25 -2.50
C SER A 50 8.15 -1.77 -3.23
N GLU A 51 9.05 -2.67 -3.61
CA GLU A 51 10.25 -2.35 -4.40
C GLU A 51 9.87 -1.82 -5.79
N TYR A 52 8.96 -2.50 -6.51
CA TYR A 52 8.50 -2.02 -7.83
C TYR A 52 7.76 -0.68 -7.77
N ILE A 53 7.01 -0.41 -6.69
CA ILE A 53 6.38 0.90 -6.50
C ILE A 53 7.42 2.00 -6.31
N LYS A 54 8.47 1.74 -5.53
CA LYS A 54 9.58 2.69 -5.32
C LYS A 54 10.32 3.02 -6.62
N GLU A 55 10.45 2.03 -7.51
CA GLU A 55 11.02 2.20 -8.86
C GLU A 55 10.05 2.86 -9.85
N GLY A 56 8.87 3.30 -9.41
CA GLY A 56 7.89 3.98 -10.26
C GLY A 56 7.17 3.08 -11.25
N VAL A 57 7.23 1.76 -11.09
CA VAL A 57 6.54 0.82 -12.01
C VAL A 57 5.02 0.95 -11.82
N GLY A 58 4.31 1.21 -12.91
CA GLY A 58 2.85 1.36 -12.87
C GLY A 58 2.12 0.05 -12.53
N ILE A 59 0.91 0.16 -11.96
CA ILE A 59 0.08 -0.97 -11.47
C ILE A 59 -0.05 -2.11 -12.49
N ARG A 60 -0.33 -1.79 -13.77
CA ARG A 60 -0.44 -2.83 -14.81
C ARG A 60 0.90 -3.51 -15.11
N GLY A 61 2.01 -2.78 -15.00
CA GLY A 61 3.36 -3.31 -15.15
C GLY A 61 3.68 -4.32 -14.05
N ILE A 62 3.48 -3.93 -12.79
CA ILE A 62 3.69 -4.79 -11.61
C ILE A 62 2.83 -6.06 -11.71
N ALA A 63 1.55 -5.92 -12.07
CA ALA A 63 0.64 -7.07 -12.21
C ALA A 63 1.16 -8.10 -13.24
N ARG A 64 1.68 -7.63 -14.39
CA ARG A 64 2.28 -8.50 -15.41
C ARG A 64 3.58 -9.14 -14.94
N LEU A 65 4.47 -8.37 -14.30
CA LEU A 65 5.75 -8.87 -13.80
C LEU A 65 5.59 -9.95 -12.73
N LEU A 66 4.54 -9.83 -11.91
CA LEU A 66 4.25 -10.76 -10.82
C LEU A 66 3.23 -11.84 -11.19
N GLU A 67 2.75 -11.85 -12.43
CA GLU A 67 1.73 -12.81 -12.93
C GLU A 67 0.48 -12.89 -12.05
N ILE A 68 0.04 -11.74 -11.50
CA ILE A 68 -1.17 -11.61 -10.69
C ILE A 68 -2.15 -10.64 -11.33
N SER A 69 -3.44 -10.74 -10.96
CA SER A 69 -4.44 -9.77 -11.43
C SER A 69 -4.21 -8.37 -10.83
N THR A 70 -4.55 -7.33 -11.56
CA THR A 70 -4.50 -5.94 -11.05
C THR A 70 -5.35 -5.76 -9.80
N THR A 71 -6.50 -6.44 -9.70
CA THR A 71 -7.35 -6.44 -8.50
C THR A 71 -6.62 -7.03 -7.29
N THR A 72 -5.91 -8.15 -7.48
CA THR A 72 -5.10 -8.76 -6.42
C THR A 72 -3.98 -7.84 -6.00
N LEU A 73 -3.28 -7.22 -6.95
CA LEU A 73 -2.23 -6.25 -6.68
C LEU A 73 -2.73 -5.06 -5.86
N ILE A 74 -3.84 -4.43 -6.27
CA ILE A 74 -4.42 -3.28 -5.55
C ILE A 74 -4.80 -3.67 -4.11
N ARG A 75 -5.43 -4.84 -3.91
CA ARG A 75 -5.73 -5.33 -2.55
C ARG A 75 -4.47 -5.51 -1.70
N ARG A 76 -3.37 -5.97 -2.30
CA ARG A 76 -2.08 -6.10 -1.60
C ARG A 76 -1.48 -4.74 -1.26
N ILE A 77 -1.51 -3.77 -2.18
CA ILE A 77 -1.05 -2.39 -1.93
C ILE A 77 -1.83 -1.78 -0.76
N ILE A 78 -3.15 -1.91 -0.75
CA ILE A 78 -3.99 -1.44 0.37
C ILE A 78 -3.63 -2.15 1.69
N ALA A 79 -3.33 -3.45 1.66
CA ALA A 79 -2.91 -4.17 2.86
C ALA A 79 -1.53 -3.73 3.35
N ILE A 80 -0.59 -3.47 2.44
CA ILE A 80 0.74 -2.93 2.75
C ILE A 80 0.60 -1.54 3.38
N SER A 81 -0.20 -0.64 2.78
CA SER A 81 -0.36 0.74 3.25
C SER A 81 -0.90 0.83 4.69
N LYS A 82 -1.74 -0.11 5.12
CA LYS A 82 -2.26 -0.16 6.49
C LYS A 82 -1.19 -0.44 7.55
N ASN A 83 -0.06 -1.02 7.16
CA ASN A 83 1.05 -1.36 8.05
C ASN A 83 2.19 -0.32 7.99
N ILE A 84 2.05 0.72 7.15
CA ILE A 84 3.04 1.81 7.08
C ILE A 84 2.77 2.75 8.24
N THR A 85 3.77 2.91 9.11
CA THR A 85 3.74 3.93 10.16
C THR A 85 3.85 5.31 9.53
N ALA A 86 2.99 6.24 9.93
CA ALA A 86 3.11 7.63 9.48
C ALA A 86 4.48 8.20 9.91
N PRO A 87 5.18 8.92 9.01
CA PRO A 87 6.43 9.56 9.36
C PRO A 87 6.24 10.54 10.53
N HIS A 88 7.27 10.66 11.35
CA HIS A 88 7.25 11.57 12.49
C HIS A 88 7.58 13.00 12.04
N VAL A 89 6.75 13.96 12.42
CA VAL A 89 7.04 15.38 12.24
C VAL A 89 7.88 15.85 13.41
N THR A 90 9.13 16.22 13.15
CA THR A 90 10.08 16.70 14.17
C THR A 90 9.78 18.17 14.49
N ALA A 91 9.64 18.50 15.77
CA ALA A 91 9.50 19.88 16.22
C ALA A 91 10.78 20.69 15.91
N ASN A 92 10.61 21.98 15.65
CA ASN A 92 11.70 22.93 15.34
C ASN A 92 12.52 22.58 14.07
N ALA A 93 12.03 21.68 13.22
CA ALA A 93 12.62 21.40 11.91
C ALA A 93 12.06 22.35 10.83
N GLU A 94 12.72 22.38 9.69
CA GLU A 94 12.29 23.13 8.51
C GLU A 94 11.64 22.20 7.50
N TYR A 95 10.55 22.67 6.93
CA TYR A 95 9.75 21.91 5.96
C TYR A 95 9.51 22.73 4.71
N GLU A 96 9.34 22.02 3.61
CA GLU A 96 8.90 22.57 2.33
C GLU A 96 7.55 21.95 1.99
N VAL A 97 6.55 22.80 1.70
CA VAL A 97 5.20 22.36 1.30
C VAL A 97 5.01 22.69 -0.16
N ASP A 98 4.63 21.68 -0.91
CA ASP A 98 4.41 21.78 -2.35
C ASP A 98 3.15 21.01 -2.78
N GLU A 99 2.65 21.25 -4.00
CA GLU A 99 1.45 20.66 -4.55
C GLU A 99 1.72 19.99 -5.91
N ILE A 100 1.31 18.74 -6.05
CA ILE A 100 1.33 18.03 -7.32
C ILE A 100 -0.08 17.94 -7.88
N LYS A 101 -0.27 18.41 -9.11
CA LYS A 101 -1.50 18.22 -9.87
C LYS A 101 -1.49 16.87 -10.58
N THR A 102 -2.51 16.08 -10.34
CA THR A 102 -2.73 14.79 -11.01
C THR A 102 -4.19 14.63 -11.44
N PHE A 103 -4.59 13.46 -11.92
CA PHE A 103 -5.98 13.16 -12.29
C PHE A 103 -6.32 11.71 -12.04
N VAL A 104 -7.61 11.41 -11.87
CA VAL A 104 -8.13 10.05 -11.75
C VAL A 104 -9.05 9.75 -12.93
N GLY A 105 -8.71 8.72 -13.70
CA GLY A 105 -9.46 8.30 -14.87
C GLY A 105 -9.29 9.23 -16.07
N ARG A 106 -9.88 10.41 -16.06
CA ARG A 106 -9.84 11.37 -17.17
C ARG A 106 -9.02 12.60 -16.81
N LYS A 107 -8.27 13.16 -17.77
CA LYS A 107 -7.43 14.37 -17.58
C LYS A 107 -8.18 15.59 -17.05
N LYS A 108 -9.50 15.68 -17.26
CA LYS A 108 -10.33 16.76 -16.73
C LYS A 108 -10.67 16.62 -15.25
N ASP A 109 -10.59 15.40 -14.71
CA ASP A 109 -10.92 15.10 -13.32
C ASP A 109 -9.65 15.26 -12.45
N HIS A 110 -9.27 16.52 -12.23
CA HIS A 110 -8.04 16.87 -11.50
C HIS A 110 -8.14 16.56 -10.02
N ILE A 111 -7.05 16.04 -9.48
CA ILE A 111 -6.82 15.86 -8.05
C ILE A 111 -5.47 16.49 -7.71
N TRP A 112 -5.38 17.11 -6.55
CA TRP A 112 -4.17 17.69 -6.04
C TRP A 112 -3.66 16.87 -4.86
N VAL A 113 -2.35 16.74 -4.79
CA VAL A 113 -1.66 16.13 -3.65
C VAL A 113 -0.80 17.23 -3.04
N ALA A 114 -1.23 17.78 -1.91
CA ALA A 114 -0.40 18.66 -1.10
C ALA A 114 0.47 17.78 -0.19
N TYR A 115 1.76 18.06 -0.10
CA TYR A 115 2.69 17.29 0.71
C TYR A 115 3.76 18.16 1.35
N ALA A 116 4.34 17.66 2.43
CA ALA A 116 5.44 18.34 3.11
C ALA A 116 6.69 17.47 3.10
N LEU A 117 7.82 18.08 2.77
CA LEU A 117 9.16 17.47 2.79
C LEU A 117 9.95 18.02 3.98
N ASN A 118 10.69 17.16 4.66
CA ASN A 118 11.75 17.59 5.55
C ASN A 118 12.95 18.06 4.72
N ARG A 119 13.44 19.28 4.96
CA ARG A 119 14.54 19.87 4.18
C ARG A 119 15.90 19.22 4.41
N ILE A 120 16.07 18.45 5.48
CA ILE A 120 17.34 17.79 5.79
C ILE A 120 17.54 16.55 4.93
N ASP A 121 16.51 15.71 4.82
CA ASP A 121 16.59 14.38 4.19
C ASP A 121 15.66 14.21 2.99
N SER A 122 14.88 15.25 2.64
CA SER A 122 13.88 15.25 1.57
C SER A 122 12.80 14.17 1.74
N SER A 123 12.60 13.66 2.94
CA SER A 123 11.54 12.69 3.22
C SER A 123 10.16 13.36 3.27
N VAL A 124 9.15 12.69 2.70
CA VAL A 124 7.75 13.13 2.82
C VAL A 124 7.26 12.81 4.22
N VAL A 125 6.93 13.83 5.02
CA VAL A 125 6.46 13.68 6.41
C VAL A 125 4.95 13.64 6.53
N CYS A 126 4.25 14.30 5.64
CA CYS A 126 2.79 14.22 5.57
C CYS A 126 2.27 14.63 4.19
N PHE A 127 1.05 14.25 3.89
CA PHE A 127 0.36 14.66 2.65
C PHE A 127 -1.15 14.69 2.86
N SER A 128 -1.83 15.38 1.93
CA SER A 128 -3.28 15.40 1.79
C SER A 128 -3.66 15.30 0.31
N VAL A 129 -4.76 14.61 0.01
CA VAL A 129 -5.26 14.44 -1.36
C VAL A 129 -6.67 15.01 -1.46
N GLY A 130 -6.92 15.87 -2.45
CA GLY A 130 -8.24 16.49 -2.61
C GLY A 130 -8.27 17.54 -3.73
N PRO A 131 -9.34 18.33 -3.79
CA PRO A 131 -9.38 19.52 -4.65
C PRO A 131 -8.36 20.56 -4.18
N ARG A 132 -7.99 21.50 -5.06
CA ARG A 132 -7.11 22.62 -4.68
C ARG A 132 -7.89 23.63 -3.85
N THR A 133 -7.93 23.41 -2.54
CA THR A 133 -8.62 24.26 -1.58
C THR A 133 -7.76 24.49 -0.33
N ASN A 134 -8.03 25.57 0.39
CA ASN A 134 -7.39 25.84 1.67
C ASN A 134 -7.60 24.69 2.68
N GLU A 135 -8.74 23.99 2.62
CA GLU A 135 -9.00 22.83 3.47
C GLU A 135 -8.05 21.66 3.18
N THR A 136 -7.72 21.40 1.91
CA THR A 136 -6.75 20.36 1.55
C THR A 136 -5.35 20.72 2.01
N LEU A 137 -4.96 21.99 1.90
CA LEU A 137 -3.67 22.49 2.32
C LEU A 137 -3.55 22.54 3.86
N SER A 138 -4.58 22.97 4.58
CA SER A 138 -4.56 23.05 6.05
C SER A 138 -4.34 21.69 6.68
N LYS A 139 -4.82 20.61 6.10
CA LYS A 139 -4.54 19.23 6.59
C LYS A 139 -3.05 18.87 6.60
N VAL A 140 -2.25 19.56 5.80
CA VAL A 140 -0.78 19.41 5.79
C VAL A 140 -0.15 20.40 6.77
N THR A 141 -0.50 21.68 6.68
CA THR A 141 0.10 22.72 7.53
C THR A 141 -0.21 22.56 9.01
N ASP A 142 -1.41 22.09 9.37
CA ASP A 142 -1.79 21.81 10.77
C ASP A 142 -0.90 20.75 11.42
N LYS A 143 -0.42 19.77 10.64
CA LYS A 143 0.54 18.77 11.11
C LYS A 143 1.93 19.37 11.36
N LEU A 144 2.25 20.50 10.75
CA LEU A 144 3.52 21.20 10.86
C LEU A 144 3.47 22.35 11.89
N ALA A 145 2.48 22.41 12.76
CA ALA A 145 2.27 23.50 13.72
C ALA A 145 3.50 23.80 14.61
N ASN A 146 4.35 22.79 14.85
CA ASN A 146 5.56 22.92 15.65
C ASN A 146 6.84 23.05 14.78
N ALA A 147 6.71 23.32 13.50
CA ALA A 147 7.85 23.58 12.60
C ALA A 147 8.53 24.90 12.95
N ARG A 148 9.86 24.98 12.78
CA ARG A 148 10.60 26.25 12.89
C ARG A 148 10.28 27.19 11.73
N LEU A 149 10.20 26.63 10.53
CA LEU A 149 9.95 27.39 9.30
C LEU A 149 9.31 26.47 8.25
N ILE A 150 8.36 27.03 7.52
CA ILE A 150 7.69 26.34 6.39
C ILE A 150 7.94 27.18 5.15
N TYR A 151 8.55 26.56 4.15
CA TYR A 151 8.75 27.13 2.83
C TYR A 151 7.59 26.70 1.93
N THR A 152 7.05 27.63 1.17
CA THR A 152 6.03 27.38 0.16
C THR A 152 6.37 28.17 -1.09
N ASP A 153 6.03 27.62 -2.27
CA ASP A 153 5.94 28.46 -3.46
C ASP A 153 4.85 29.51 -3.26
N LYS A 154 4.86 30.58 -4.06
CA LYS A 154 3.76 31.54 -4.05
C LYS A 154 2.47 30.84 -4.43
N LEU A 155 1.70 30.45 -3.44
CA LEU A 155 0.38 29.85 -3.56
C LEU A 155 -0.67 30.92 -3.92
#